data_7fe0e63bbaf22e56a387c37a24c6c971
#
_entry.id   7fe0e63bbaf22e56a387c37a24c6c971
#
_cell.length_a   1.000
_cell.length_b   1.000
_cell.length_c   1.000
_cell.angle_alpha   90.00
_cell.angle_beta   90.00
_cell.angle_gamma   90.00
#
_symmetry.space_group_name_H-M   'P 1'
#
loop_
_entity.id
_entity.type
_entity.pdbx_description
1 polymer ?
#
loop_
_entity_poly.entity_id
_entity_poly.type
_entity_poly.pdbx_seq_one_letter_code
_entity_poly.pdbx_strand_id
1 'polypeptide(L)'
;MNSKKHIAVLMGGQSCERAISLISGRACAASLRTRGYQVSEIDVDSHLAATLAHLKPDIAFNALHGFGGEDGKVQGLLEIMEIPYTHSGVLASALAMDKIQAKKIFAAAGLPVAKHCLVSLDELQTHTQNHPQTHPQNHPMPPPYVLKPVNQGSSFGVLIVEKDAPPPPIDALKANPQSNLLMAETYIAGRELTCAVLGERHFEVLEVKPKQGFYDYAAKYDAGGSQYILPADLADSVRAQIQEISLKAHAALGCRGITRADFRYDADGQGVVILELNTQPGMTPNSLVPKMAEHAGMSYGELVEWLVEDASCLR
;
A
#
# COMPACT_ATOMS: atom_id res chain seq x y z
N MET A 1 12.52 -8.01 37.35
CA MET A 1 12.00 -7.14 36.25
C MET A 1 11.91 -8.03 35.03
N ASN A 2 10.69 -8.32 34.50
CA ASN A 2 10.61 -9.02 33.22
C ASN A 2 11.27 -8.12 32.16
N SER A 3 12.36 -8.57 31.56
CA SER A 3 12.94 -7.88 30.41
C SER A 3 11.88 -7.84 29.32
N LYS A 4 11.58 -6.65 28.77
CA LYS A 4 10.70 -6.55 27.61
C LYS A 4 11.31 -7.36 26.46
N LYS A 5 10.44 -7.86 25.57
CA LYS A 5 10.80 -8.69 24.42
C LYS A 5 11.88 -8.04 23.54
N HIS A 6 12.66 -8.88 22.88
CA HIS A 6 13.64 -8.47 21.88
C HIS A 6 12.98 -8.38 20.50
N ILE A 7 12.97 -7.18 19.93
CA ILE A 7 12.32 -6.88 18.65
C ILE A 7 13.39 -6.72 17.57
N ALA A 8 13.29 -7.50 16.49
CA ALA A 8 14.04 -7.28 15.27
C ALA A 8 13.23 -6.36 14.33
N VAL A 9 13.70 -5.14 14.10
CA VAL A 9 13.07 -4.22 13.15
C VAL A 9 13.69 -4.44 11.79
N LEU A 10 12.90 -5.01 10.86
CA LEU A 10 13.28 -5.29 9.48
C LEU A 10 13.06 -4.04 8.64
N MET A 11 14.10 -3.51 7.99
CA MET A 11 14.04 -2.29 7.21
C MET A 11 14.97 -2.36 6.00
N GLY A 12 14.91 -1.38 5.12
CA GLY A 12 15.75 -1.31 3.91
C GLY A 12 15.23 -2.22 2.80
N GLY A 13 15.91 -3.33 2.58
CA GLY A 13 15.55 -4.28 1.51
C GLY A 13 15.96 -3.81 0.12
N GLN A 14 15.42 -4.46 -0.93
CA GLN A 14 15.84 -4.27 -2.32
C GLN A 14 14.80 -3.53 -3.18
N SER A 15 13.68 -3.10 -2.60
CA SER A 15 12.63 -2.38 -3.36
C SER A 15 13.05 -0.95 -3.68
N CYS A 16 12.36 -0.32 -4.64
CA CYS A 16 12.51 1.11 -4.93
C CYS A 16 12.12 2.00 -3.74
N GLU A 17 11.42 1.46 -2.74
CA GLU A 17 10.98 2.15 -1.52
C GLU A 17 11.98 2.00 -0.34
N ARG A 18 13.18 1.45 -0.61
CA ARG A 18 14.22 1.24 0.40
C ARG A 18 14.47 2.45 1.31
N ALA A 19 14.57 3.64 0.74
CA ALA A 19 14.84 4.85 1.50
C ALA A 19 13.75 5.15 2.55
N ILE A 20 12.48 4.98 2.19
CA ILE A 20 11.33 5.17 3.08
C ILE A 20 11.28 4.07 4.15
N SER A 21 11.60 2.83 3.77
CA SER A 21 11.70 1.70 4.70
C SER A 21 12.74 1.96 5.79
N LEU A 22 13.92 2.48 5.44
CA LEU A 22 14.96 2.84 6.41
C LEU A 22 14.50 3.96 7.37
N ILE A 23 13.79 4.98 6.87
CA ILE A 23 13.26 6.05 7.70
C ILE A 23 12.18 5.52 8.65
N SER A 24 11.21 4.74 8.13
CA SER A 24 10.15 4.11 8.92
C SER A 24 10.72 3.20 10.00
N GLY A 25 11.63 2.30 9.61
CA GLY A 25 12.23 1.34 10.52
C GLY A 25 13.01 1.99 11.67
N ARG A 26 13.83 3.00 11.36
CA ARG A 26 14.57 3.75 12.41
C ARG A 26 13.62 4.49 13.37
N ALA A 27 12.55 5.08 12.86
CA ALA A 27 11.56 5.77 13.69
C ALA A 27 10.84 4.77 14.61
N CYS A 28 10.41 3.60 14.09
CA CYS A 28 9.81 2.54 14.88
C CYS A 28 10.80 1.98 15.93
N ALA A 29 12.06 1.72 15.54
CA ALA A 29 13.10 1.24 16.45
C ALA A 29 13.36 2.22 17.59
N ALA A 30 13.48 3.51 17.29
CA ALA A 30 13.66 4.54 18.31
C ALA A 30 12.47 4.61 19.27
N SER A 31 11.25 4.54 18.74
CA SER A 31 10.02 4.51 19.55
C SER A 31 9.97 3.29 20.48
N LEU A 32 10.29 2.10 19.99
CA LEU A 32 10.32 0.88 20.81
C LEU A 32 11.38 0.92 21.91
N ARG A 33 12.57 1.48 21.63
CA ARG A 33 13.61 1.67 22.65
C ARG A 33 13.15 2.59 23.78
N THR A 34 12.50 3.71 23.46
CA THR A 34 11.95 4.63 24.49
C THR A 34 10.89 3.96 25.36
N ARG A 35 10.20 2.95 24.83
CA ARG A 35 9.22 2.12 25.55
C ARG A 35 9.85 0.94 26.30
N GLY A 36 11.18 0.81 26.25
CA GLY A 36 11.96 -0.16 27.03
C GLY A 36 12.12 -1.54 26.37
N TYR A 37 11.82 -1.70 25.08
CA TYR A 37 12.12 -2.92 24.34
C TYR A 37 13.60 -3.02 24.01
N GLN A 38 14.14 -4.25 23.96
CA GLN A 38 15.42 -4.49 23.32
C GLN A 38 15.20 -4.49 21.81
N VAL A 39 15.98 -3.71 21.04
CA VAL A 39 15.75 -3.54 19.62
C VAL A 39 17.01 -3.73 18.81
N SER A 40 16.96 -4.64 17.84
CA SER A 40 17.95 -4.80 16.77
C SER A 40 17.39 -4.29 15.45
N GLU A 41 18.12 -3.40 14.79
CA GLU A 41 17.81 -2.90 13.46
C GLU A 41 18.49 -3.80 12.43
N ILE A 42 17.72 -4.32 11.46
CA ILE A 42 18.22 -5.20 10.40
C ILE A 42 17.93 -4.55 9.05
N ASP A 43 18.98 -4.15 8.36
CA ASP A 43 18.92 -3.80 6.95
C ASP A 43 18.87 -5.10 6.15
N VAL A 44 17.70 -5.39 5.54
CA VAL A 44 17.38 -6.71 4.98
C VAL A 44 18.12 -6.96 3.68
N ASP A 45 18.83 -8.06 3.65
CA ASP A 45 19.53 -8.59 2.47
C ASP A 45 19.28 -10.11 2.31
N SER A 46 20.03 -10.78 1.43
CA SER A 46 19.94 -12.21 1.17
C SER A 46 20.33 -13.10 2.36
N HIS A 47 20.94 -12.54 3.42
CA HIS A 47 21.36 -13.27 4.62
C HIS A 47 20.35 -13.16 5.76
N LEU A 48 19.17 -12.59 5.55
CA LEU A 48 18.16 -12.35 6.58
C LEU A 48 17.88 -13.59 7.43
N ALA A 49 17.70 -14.76 6.81
CA ALA A 49 17.41 -16.00 7.52
C ALA A 49 18.54 -16.38 8.52
N ALA A 50 19.80 -16.26 8.10
CA ALA A 50 20.95 -16.54 8.96
C ALA A 50 21.07 -15.52 10.10
N THR A 51 20.81 -14.24 9.79
CA THR A 51 20.81 -13.15 10.78
C THR A 51 19.75 -13.39 11.85
N LEU A 52 18.52 -13.73 11.47
CA LEU A 52 17.43 -14.01 12.41
C LEU A 52 17.70 -15.29 13.24
N ALA A 53 18.25 -16.34 12.62
CA ALA A 53 18.61 -17.57 13.32
C ALA A 53 19.68 -17.35 14.40
N HIS A 54 20.63 -16.44 14.14
CA HIS A 54 21.65 -16.04 15.11
C HIS A 54 21.08 -15.14 16.21
N LEU A 55 20.27 -14.14 15.82
CA LEU A 55 19.73 -13.11 16.70
C LEU A 55 18.66 -13.64 17.65
N LYS A 56 17.84 -14.57 17.18
CA LYS A 56 16.70 -15.17 17.90
C LYS A 56 15.79 -14.13 18.55
N PRO A 57 15.21 -13.20 17.79
CA PRO A 57 14.31 -12.20 18.34
C PRO A 57 13.00 -12.85 18.78
N ASP A 58 12.32 -12.25 19.76
CA ASP A 58 10.96 -12.65 20.16
C ASP A 58 9.90 -12.26 19.14
N ILE A 59 10.11 -11.14 18.42
CA ILE A 59 9.20 -10.59 17.43
C ILE A 59 9.99 -9.90 16.30
N ALA A 60 9.53 -10.04 15.08
CA ALA A 60 9.96 -9.23 13.94
C ALA A 60 8.97 -8.10 13.69
N PHE A 61 9.41 -6.84 13.79
CA PHE A 61 8.65 -5.68 13.32
C PHE A 61 8.99 -5.46 11.84
N ASN A 62 8.03 -5.71 10.96
CA ASN A 62 8.23 -5.50 9.53
C ASN A 62 8.01 -4.02 9.19
N ALA A 63 9.07 -3.30 8.83
CA ALA A 63 9.05 -1.94 8.31
C ALA A 63 9.56 -1.87 6.87
N LEU A 64 9.59 -3.01 6.17
CA LEU A 64 9.88 -3.07 4.74
C LEU A 64 8.72 -2.50 3.93
N HIS A 65 9.00 -1.98 2.76
CA HIS A 65 8.00 -1.52 1.80
C HIS A 65 8.23 -2.12 0.41
N GLY A 66 7.13 -2.34 -0.31
CA GLY A 66 7.15 -2.86 -1.66
C GLY A 66 7.60 -4.31 -1.76
N PHE A 67 8.27 -4.63 -2.87
CA PHE A 67 8.74 -5.97 -3.19
C PHE A 67 9.63 -6.57 -2.10
N GLY A 68 9.33 -7.82 -1.71
CA GLY A 68 10.02 -8.55 -0.64
C GLY A 68 9.51 -8.24 0.77
N GLY A 69 8.85 -7.10 0.98
CA GLY A 69 8.32 -6.67 2.29
C GLY A 69 6.81 -6.78 2.43
N GLU A 70 6.07 -6.51 1.33
CA GLU A 70 4.60 -6.45 1.32
C GLU A 70 3.95 -7.58 0.51
N ASP A 71 4.73 -8.46 -0.10
CA ASP A 71 4.29 -9.46 -1.07
C ASP A 71 4.23 -10.91 -0.54
N GLY A 72 4.32 -11.09 0.77
CA GLY A 72 4.25 -12.40 1.43
C GLY A 72 5.60 -13.11 1.60
N LYS A 73 6.69 -12.64 0.98
CA LYS A 73 8.00 -13.33 1.02
C LYS A 73 8.63 -13.30 2.40
N VAL A 74 8.80 -12.11 2.97
CA VAL A 74 9.36 -11.98 4.33
C VAL A 74 8.45 -12.61 5.37
N GLN A 75 7.13 -12.49 5.19
CA GLN A 75 6.13 -13.12 6.04
C GLN A 75 6.28 -14.65 6.01
N GLY A 76 6.43 -15.25 4.80
CA GLY A 76 6.65 -16.69 4.67
C GLY A 76 7.96 -17.20 5.32
N LEU A 77 9.02 -16.41 5.24
CA LEU A 77 10.26 -16.71 5.95
C LEU A 77 10.04 -16.71 7.48
N LEU A 78 9.35 -15.69 7.99
CA LEU A 78 9.08 -15.57 9.44
C LEU A 78 8.16 -16.67 9.95
N GLU A 79 7.16 -17.10 9.15
CA GLU A 79 6.32 -18.28 9.48
C GLU A 79 7.14 -19.55 9.57
N ILE A 80 8.04 -19.84 8.61
CA ILE A 80 8.92 -21.01 8.62
C ILE A 80 9.85 -21.00 9.82
N MET A 81 10.30 -19.82 10.25
CA MET A 81 11.18 -19.63 11.40
C MET A 81 10.43 -19.55 12.74
N GLU A 82 9.10 -19.63 12.73
CA GLU A 82 8.25 -19.49 13.92
C GLU A 82 8.51 -18.20 14.71
N ILE A 83 8.86 -17.11 13.99
CA ILE A 83 9.07 -15.78 14.59
C ILE A 83 7.79 -14.97 14.43
N PRO A 84 7.09 -14.62 15.52
CA PRO A 84 5.94 -13.72 15.47
C PRO A 84 6.27 -12.40 14.79
N TYR A 85 5.37 -11.88 13.95
CA TYR A 85 5.64 -10.66 13.20
C TYR A 85 4.42 -9.74 13.11
N THR A 86 4.70 -8.47 12.88
CA THR A 86 3.68 -7.42 12.75
C THR A 86 3.01 -7.42 11.38
N HIS A 87 1.84 -6.79 11.28
CA HIS A 87 1.07 -6.60 10.05
C HIS A 87 0.44 -7.90 9.49
N SER A 88 0.00 -7.87 8.24
CA SER A 88 -0.76 -8.95 7.62
C SER A 88 0.11 -10.19 7.31
N GLY A 89 -0.54 -11.35 7.26
CA GLY A 89 0.10 -12.63 6.97
C GLY A 89 0.46 -12.82 5.49
N VAL A 90 0.99 -14.00 5.17
CA VAL A 90 1.52 -14.36 3.84
C VAL A 90 0.48 -14.16 2.75
N LEU A 91 -0.69 -14.78 2.89
CA LEU A 91 -1.72 -14.77 1.85
C LEU A 91 -2.31 -13.37 1.65
N ALA A 92 -2.65 -12.69 2.74
CA ALA A 92 -3.22 -11.35 2.68
C ALA A 92 -2.25 -10.35 2.03
N SER A 93 -0.97 -10.40 2.38
CA SER A 93 0.08 -9.55 1.78
C SER A 93 0.24 -9.84 0.28
N ALA A 94 0.31 -11.10 -0.12
CA ALA A 94 0.43 -11.49 -1.53
C ALA A 94 -0.79 -11.05 -2.37
N LEU A 95 -2.00 -11.24 -1.84
CA LEU A 95 -3.25 -10.86 -2.52
C LEU A 95 -3.40 -9.33 -2.61
N ALA A 96 -3.07 -8.60 -1.56
CA ALA A 96 -3.15 -7.13 -1.56
C ALA A 96 -2.15 -6.50 -2.53
N MET A 97 -0.96 -7.07 -2.66
CA MET A 97 0.08 -6.58 -3.56
C MET A 97 -0.30 -6.76 -5.04
N ASP A 98 -1.03 -7.82 -5.38
CA ASP A 98 -1.56 -8.06 -6.73
C ASP A 98 -2.89 -7.34 -6.93
N LYS A 99 -2.86 -6.18 -7.62
CA LYS A 99 -4.05 -5.34 -7.85
C LYS A 99 -5.21 -6.07 -8.53
N ILE A 100 -4.91 -7.04 -9.40
CA ILE A 100 -5.94 -7.83 -10.11
C ILE A 100 -6.61 -8.80 -9.14
N GLN A 101 -5.83 -9.50 -8.29
CA GLN A 101 -6.39 -10.43 -7.31
C GLN A 101 -7.15 -9.66 -6.21
N ALA A 102 -6.59 -8.57 -5.70
CA ALA A 102 -7.26 -7.72 -4.73
C ALA A 102 -8.64 -7.25 -5.24
N LYS A 103 -8.70 -6.72 -6.47
CA LYS A 103 -9.96 -6.26 -7.08
C LYS A 103 -10.97 -7.38 -7.32
N LYS A 104 -10.53 -8.59 -7.68
CA LYS A 104 -11.44 -9.75 -7.77
C LYS A 104 -12.09 -10.07 -6.42
N ILE A 105 -11.30 -10.04 -5.35
CA ILE A 105 -11.79 -10.30 -4.00
C ILE A 105 -12.72 -9.17 -3.55
N PHE A 106 -12.36 -7.91 -3.79
CA PHE A 106 -13.21 -6.77 -3.46
C PHE A 106 -14.56 -6.84 -4.20
N ALA A 107 -14.54 -7.15 -5.51
CA ALA A 107 -15.76 -7.30 -6.29
C ALA A 107 -16.63 -8.47 -5.78
N ALA A 108 -16.02 -9.62 -5.42
CA ALA A 108 -16.73 -10.75 -4.83
C ALA A 108 -17.34 -10.42 -3.47
N ALA A 109 -16.71 -9.51 -2.69
CA ALA A 109 -17.22 -8.97 -1.43
C ALA A 109 -18.25 -7.84 -1.62
N GLY A 110 -18.64 -7.51 -2.85
CA GLY A 110 -19.61 -6.45 -3.17
C GLY A 110 -19.06 -5.03 -2.99
N LEU A 111 -17.72 -4.86 -2.97
CA LEU A 111 -17.11 -3.55 -2.83
C LEU A 111 -17.00 -2.84 -4.20
N PRO A 112 -17.15 -1.49 -4.23
CA PRO A 112 -17.12 -0.73 -5.47
C PRO A 112 -15.69 -0.65 -6.03
N VAL A 113 -15.43 -1.35 -7.13
CA VAL A 113 -14.16 -1.33 -7.87
C VAL A 113 -14.34 -0.73 -9.25
N ALA A 114 -13.37 0.02 -9.76
CA ALA A 114 -13.39 0.50 -11.13
C ALA A 114 -13.28 -0.65 -12.13
N LYS A 115 -13.92 -0.49 -13.30
CA LYS A 115 -13.74 -1.43 -14.42
C LYS A 115 -12.27 -1.48 -14.81
N HIS A 116 -11.74 -2.67 -15.01
CA HIS A 116 -10.33 -2.88 -15.32
C HIS A 116 -10.12 -4.09 -16.21
N CYS A 117 -8.97 -4.12 -16.88
CA CYS A 117 -8.48 -5.29 -17.60
C CYS A 117 -6.98 -5.46 -17.41
N LEU A 118 -6.53 -6.70 -17.57
CA LEU A 118 -5.11 -7.03 -17.63
C LEU A 118 -4.63 -6.83 -19.06
N VAL A 119 -3.44 -6.27 -19.22
CA VAL A 119 -2.79 -6.06 -20.52
C VAL A 119 -1.30 -6.31 -20.38
N SER A 120 -0.70 -6.98 -21.36
CA SER A 120 0.75 -7.16 -21.43
C SER A 120 1.41 -6.00 -22.20
N LEU A 121 2.68 -5.72 -21.88
CA LEU A 121 3.49 -4.78 -22.67
C LEU A 121 3.60 -5.19 -24.12
N ASP A 122 3.69 -6.50 -24.40
CA ASP A 122 3.80 -7.05 -25.76
C ASP A 122 2.52 -6.82 -26.57
N GLU A 123 1.34 -6.97 -25.95
CA GLU A 123 0.06 -6.63 -26.58
C GLU A 123 -0.01 -5.15 -26.95
N LEU A 124 0.37 -4.26 -26.02
CA LEU A 124 0.41 -2.82 -26.29
C LEU A 124 1.38 -2.48 -27.42
N GLN A 125 2.54 -3.15 -27.48
CA GLN A 125 3.54 -2.94 -28.55
C GLN A 125 2.99 -3.37 -29.92
N THR A 126 2.36 -4.52 -29.99
CA THR A 126 1.81 -5.06 -31.22
C THR A 126 0.70 -4.17 -31.77
N HIS A 127 -0.16 -3.65 -30.90
CA HIS A 127 -1.22 -2.70 -31.30
C HIS A 127 -0.68 -1.38 -31.84
N THR A 128 0.37 -0.83 -31.24
CA THR A 128 0.98 0.44 -31.71
C THR A 128 1.77 0.31 -33.01
N GLN A 129 2.41 -0.84 -33.29
CA GLN A 129 3.19 -1.05 -34.50
C GLN A 129 2.33 -1.31 -35.75
N ASN A 130 1.17 -1.95 -35.59
CA ASN A 130 0.33 -2.36 -36.71
C ASN A 130 -0.67 -1.27 -37.16
N HIS A 131 -0.90 -0.22 -36.35
CA HIS A 131 -1.85 0.85 -36.68
C HIS A 131 -1.29 2.21 -36.25
N PRO A 132 -0.95 3.12 -37.19
CA PRO A 132 -0.43 4.42 -36.83
C PRO A 132 -1.49 5.32 -36.17
N GLN A 133 -1.18 5.76 -35.00
CA GLN A 133 -1.50 6.97 -34.22
C GLN A 133 -2.95 7.42 -33.94
N THR A 134 -4.02 6.93 -34.53
CA THR A 134 -5.34 7.54 -34.34
C THR A 134 -6.53 6.58 -34.23
N HIS A 135 -6.32 5.27 -34.12
CA HIS A 135 -7.44 4.32 -34.05
C HIS A 135 -7.88 4.05 -32.60
N PRO A 136 -9.20 4.13 -32.27
CA PRO A 136 -9.73 3.75 -30.96
C PRO A 136 -9.41 2.31 -30.53
N GLN A 137 -8.99 1.47 -31.50
CA GLN A 137 -8.61 0.06 -31.29
C GLN A 137 -7.23 -0.15 -30.64
N ASN A 138 -6.42 0.92 -30.47
CA ASN A 138 -5.07 0.84 -29.90
C ASN A 138 -5.04 1.04 -28.38
N HIS A 139 -6.20 1.28 -27.75
CA HIS A 139 -6.32 1.41 -26.31
C HIS A 139 -6.83 0.08 -25.69
N PRO A 140 -6.30 -0.37 -24.55
CA PRO A 140 -6.78 -1.57 -23.87
C PRO A 140 -8.22 -1.43 -23.37
N MET A 141 -8.68 -0.18 -23.19
CA MET A 141 -10.05 0.19 -22.82
C MET A 141 -10.35 1.64 -23.25
N PRO A 142 -11.62 2.05 -23.30
CA PRO A 142 -11.97 3.43 -23.67
C PRO A 142 -11.35 4.46 -22.70
N PRO A 143 -10.65 5.50 -23.21
CA PRO A 143 -10.14 6.59 -22.37
C PRO A 143 -11.30 7.48 -21.80
N PRO A 144 -11.09 8.14 -20.64
CA PRO A 144 -9.85 8.18 -19.88
C PRO A 144 -9.65 6.94 -19.01
N TYR A 145 -8.39 6.48 -18.89
CA TYR A 145 -8.04 5.35 -18.01
C TYR A 145 -6.66 5.54 -17.39
N VAL A 146 -6.40 4.76 -16.34
CA VAL A 146 -5.11 4.67 -15.67
C VAL A 146 -4.45 3.37 -16.07
N LEU A 147 -3.18 3.43 -16.46
CA LEU A 147 -2.34 2.27 -16.72
C LEU A 147 -1.29 2.18 -15.62
N LYS A 148 -1.20 1.03 -14.97
CA LYS A 148 -0.30 0.83 -13.82
C LYS A 148 0.21 -0.60 -13.72
N PRO A 149 1.44 -0.82 -13.20
CA PRO A 149 1.94 -2.16 -12.91
C PRO A 149 1.02 -2.90 -11.93
N VAL A 150 0.83 -4.21 -12.14
CA VAL A 150 -0.04 -5.04 -11.30
C VAL A 150 0.51 -5.14 -9.87
N ASN A 151 1.83 -5.34 -9.72
CA ASN A 151 2.48 -5.71 -8.45
C ASN A 151 3.46 -4.64 -7.96
N GLN A 152 3.09 -3.35 -8.07
CA GLN A 152 3.95 -2.26 -7.57
C GLN A 152 3.17 -1.27 -6.70
N GLY A 153 3.84 -0.78 -5.65
CA GLY A 153 3.35 0.25 -4.74
C GLY A 153 3.76 1.68 -5.16
N SER A 154 3.48 2.64 -4.29
CA SER A 154 3.95 4.04 -4.34
C SER A 154 3.69 4.81 -5.63
N SER A 155 2.64 4.49 -6.38
CA SER A 155 2.30 5.11 -7.67
C SER A 155 3.42 5.04 -8.73
N PHE A 156 4.37 4.13 -8.57
CA PHE A 156 5.48 3.97 -9.50
C PHE A 156 4.98 3.38 -10.84
N GLY A 157 5.33 4.02 -11.96
CA GLY A 157 4.94 3.58 -13.29
C GLY A 157 3.45 3.76 -13.61
N VAL A 158 2.74 4.62 -12.89
CA VAL A 158 1.34 4.97 -13.16
C VAL A 158 1.29 6.01 -14.28
N LEU A 159 0.48 5.74 -15.32
CA LEU A 159 0.18 6.67 -16.40
C LEU A 159 -1.32 6.91 -16.49
N ILE A 160 -1.71 8.18 -16.61
CA ILE A 160 -3.08 8.59 -16.91
C ILE A 160 -3.17 8.85 -18.40
N VAL A 161 -4.11 8.17 -19.06
CA VAL A 161 -4.43 8.36 -20.47
C VAL A 161 -5.71 9.15 -20.56
N GLU A 162 -5.58 10.41 -20.97
CA GLU A 162 -6.69 11.36 -21.10
C GLU A 162 -7.63 10.99 -22.28
N LYS A 163 -8.81 11.58 -22.30
CA LYS A 163 -9.90 11.26 -23.24
C LYS A 163 -9.48 11.30 -24.72
N ASP A 164 -8.66 12.28 -25.08
CA ASP A 164 -8.23 12.50 -26.47
C ASP A 164 -6.72 12.25 -26.65
N ALA A 165 -6.08 11.58 -25.66
CA ALA A 165 -4.65 11.28 -25.73
C ALA A 165 -4.38 10.13 -26.72
N PRO A 166 -3.22 10.10 -27.36
CA PRO A 166 -2.77 8.94 -28.09
C PRO A 166 -2.50 7.76 -27.16
N PRO A 167 -2.40 6.52 -27.68
CA PRO A 167 -1.96 5.38 -26.88
C PRO A 167 -0.67 5.69 -26.10
N PRO A 168 -0.53 5.18 -24.87
CA PRO A 168 0.60 5.54 -24.00
C PRO A 168 1.94 5.12 -24.60
N PRO A 169 3.00 5.92 -24.43
CA PRO A 169 4.32 5.58 -24.90
C PRO A 169 4.86 4.38 -24.13
N ILE A 170 5.13 3.29 -24.83
CA ILE A 170 5.55 2.01 -24.23
C ILE A 170 6.85 2.12 -23.45
N ASP A 171 7.76 2.99 -23.88
CA ASP A 171 9.05 3.19 -23.21
C ASP A 171 8.88 3.77 -21.78
N ALA A 172 7.85 4.56 -21.55
CA ALA A 172 7.51 5.03 -20.20
C ALA A 172 7.01 3.91 -19.28
N LEU A 173 6.51 2.81 -19.85
CA LEU A 173 5.96 1.65 -19.12
C LEU A 173 7.01 0.57 -18.84
N LYS A 174 8.12 0.56 -19.60
CA LYS A 174 9.23 -0.40 -19.44
C LYS A 174 10.06 -0.20 -18.17
N ALA A 175 9.75 0.82 -17.37
CA ALA A 175 10.49 1.14 -16.15
C ALA A 175 10.36 0.08 -15.05
N ASN A 176 9.49 -0.95 -15.22
CA ASN A 176 9.40 -2.06 -14.29
C ASN A 176 10.01 -3.34 -14.86
N PRO A 177 11.26 -3.68 -14.51
CA PRO A 177 11.92 -4.89 -15.00
C PRO A 177 11.34 -6.20 -14.47
N GLN A 178 10.38 -6.16 -13.54
CA GLN A 178 9.89 -7.33 -12.82
C GLN A 178 8.55 -7.88 -13.35
N SER A 179 7.84 -7.15 -14.21
CA SER A 179 6.55 -7.61 -14.74
C SER A 179 6.23 -6.98 -16.09
N ASN A 180 5.92 -7.83 -17.07
CA ASN A 180 5.34 -7.45 -18.36
C ASN A 180 3.83 -7.18 -18.27
N LEU A 181 3.23 -7.33 -17.06
CA LEU A 181 1.79 -7.23 -16.86
C LEU A 181 1.41 -5.88 -16.25
N LEU A 182 0.46 -5.23 -16.90
CA LEU A 182 -0.14 -3.97 -16.49
C LEU A 182 -1.64 -4.16 -16.26
N MET A 183 -2.21 -3.31 -15.44
CA MET A 183 -3.64 -3.15 -15.30
C MET A 183 -4.04 -1.82 -15.92
N ALA A 184 -4.98 -1.86 -16.88
CA ALA A 184 -5.72 -0.68 -17.33
C ALA A 184 -7.00 -0.58 -16.51
N GLU A 185 -7.29 0.58 -15.97
CA GLU A 185 -8.42 0.84 -15.09
C GLU A 185 -9.11 2.13 -15.47
N THR A 186 -10.45 2.15 -15.49
CA THR A 186 -11.21 3.37 -15.72
C THR A 186 -10.74 4.48 -14.78
N TYR A 187 -10.42 5.64 -15.33
CA TYR A 187 -10.06 6.81 -14.52
C TYR A 187 -11.29 7.29 -13.74
N ILE A 188 -11.12 7.40 -12.42
CA ILE A 188 -12.14 7.96 -11.53
C ILE A 188 -11.73 9.38 -11.18
N ALA A 189 -12.54 10.34 -11.58
CA ALA A 189 -12.34 11.76 -11.27
C ALA A 189 -12.51 12.05 -9.77
N GLY A 190 -12.40 13.30 -9.37
CA GLY A 190 -12.73 13.76 -8.04
C GLY A 190 -11.63 13.66 -7.02
N ARG A 191 -11.99 13.33 -5.77
CA ARG A 191 -11.14 13.47 -4.58
C ARG A 191 -10.37 12.19 -4.28
N GLU A 192 -9.16 12.31 -3.75
CA GLU A 192 -8.37 11.21 -3.26
C GLU A 192 -8.53 11.10 -1.74
N LEU A 193 -9.04 9.97 -1.29
CA LEU A 193 -9.39 9.72 0.11
C LEU A 193 -8.71 8.43 0.58
N THR A 194 -8.42 8.38 1.87
CA THR A 194 -7.83 7.18 2.47
C THR A 194 -8.36 6.98 3.88
N CYS A 195 -8.47 5.71 4.28
CA CYS A 195 -8.91 5.31 5.61
C CYS A 195 -8.10 4.11 6.08
N ALA A 196 -7.55 4.19 7.29
CA ALA A 196 -6.81 3.09 7.88
C ALA A 196 -7.72 2.26 8.82
N VAL A 197 -7.37 0.98 8.93
CA VAL A 197 -7.98 0.01 9.84
C VAL A 197 -6.91 -0.54 10.75
N LEU A 198 -7.14 -0.52 12.06
CA LEU A 198 -6.27 -1.08 13.10
C LEU A 198 -7.04 -2.19 13.83
N GLY A 199 -6.68 -3.46 13.58
CA GLY A 199 -7.45 -4.61 14.04
C GLY A 199 -8.87 -4.58 13.46
N GLU A 200 -9.87 -4.40 14.31
CA GLU A 200 -11.29 -4.32 13.92
C GLU A 200 -11.85 -2.88 13.91
N ARG A 201 -10.99 -1.86 14.05
CA ARG A 201 -11.39 -0.46 14.14
C ARG A 201 -10.87 0.34 12.96
N HIS A 202 -11.73 1.13 12.34
CA HIS A 202 -11.32 2.14 11.38
C HIS A 202 -10.87 3.43 12.08
N PHE A 203 -10.00 4.16 11.43
CA PHE A 203 -9.71 5.56 11.75
C PHE A 203 -10.63 6.52 10.99
N GLU A 204 -10.42 7.81 11.19
CA GLU A 204 -11.12 8.86 10.45
C GLU A 204 -10.61 8.92 8.99
N VAL A 205 -11.49 9.35 8.07
CA VAL A 205 -11.14 9.49 6.66
C VAL A 205 -10.25 10.72 6.47
N LEU A 206 -9.15 10.53 5.75
CA LEU A 206 -8.21 11.58 5.40
C LEU A 206 -8.29 11.87 3.88
N GLU A 207 -8.34 13.14 3.51
CA GLU A 207 -8.23 13.58 2.12
C GLU A 207 -6.79 13.98 1.81
N VAL A 208 -6.31 13.50 0.67
CA VAL A 208 -5.02 13.89 0.10
C VAL A 208 -5.26 14.85 -1.05
N LYS A 209 -4.71 16.07 -0.95
CA LYS A 209 -4.74 17.08 -2.01
C LYS A 209 -3.32 17.31 -2.53
N PRO A 210 -2.95 16.69 -3.67
CA PRO A 210 -1.67 17.02 -4.31
C PRO A 210 -1.62 18.51 -4.65
N LYS A 211 -0.47 19.16 -4.46
CA LYS A 211 -0.31 20.57 -4.85
C LYS A 211 -0.28 20.74 -6.36
N GLN A 212 0.19 19.74 -7.07
CA GLN A 212 0.24 19.71 -8.53
C GLN A 212 -0.08 18.31 -9.04
N GLY A 213 -0.89 18.21 -10.07
CA GLY A 213 -1.15 16.99 -10.83
C GLY A 213 -1.73 15.83 -10.01
N PHE A 214 -1.07 14.68 -10.06
CA PHE A 214 -1.49 13.41 -9.45
C PHE A 214 -0.66 13.12 -8.18
N TYR A 215 -1.19 12.33 -7.25
CA TYR A 215 -0.49 11.90 -6.04
C TYR A 215 0.55 10.83 -6.38
N ASP A 216 1.62 11.24 -7.04
CA ASP A 216 2.75 10.41 -7.42
C ASP A 216 3.78 10.24 -6.28
N TYR A 217 4.90 9.60 -6.59
CA TYR A 217 5.97 9.35 -5.62
C TYR A 217 6.54 10.66 -5.03
N ALA A 218 6.73 11.68 -5.86
CA ALA A 218 7.24 12.98 -5.41
C ALA A 218 6.22 13.70 -4.50
N ALA A 219 4.92 13.67 -4.88
CA ALA A 219 3.85 14.23 -4.06
C ALA A 219 3.67 13.53 -2.71
N LYS A 220 4.07 12.23 -2.62
CA LYS A 220 4.01 11.43 -1.37
C LYS A 220 5.14 11.75 -0.39
N TYR A 221 6.34 11.98 -0.89
CA TYR A 221 7.55 11.97 -0.05
C TYR A 221 8.33 13.29 -0.04
N ASP A 222 8.10 14.19 -0.98
CA ASP A 222 8.74 15.51 -0.98
C ASP A 222 8.09 16.44 0.06
N ALA A 223 8.91 17.23 0.74
CA ALA A 223 8.44 18.16 1.76
C ALA A 223 7.43 19.15 1.16
N GLY A 224 6.18 19.02 1.58
CA GLY A 224 5.09 19.88 1.14
C GLY A 224 4.52 19.56 -0.24
N GLY A 225 4.72 18.36 -0.79
CA GLY A 225 4.15 17.89 -2.07
C GLY A 225 2.62 17.74 -2.03
N SER A 226 2.03 17.52 -0.85
CA SER A 226 0.59 17.38 -0.68
C SER A 226 0.08 18.08 0.57
N GLN A 227 -1.19 18.47 0.55
CA GLN A 227 -1.96 18.90 1.72
C GLN A 227 -2.82 17.74 2.20
N TYR A 228 -2.92 17.57 3.51
CA TYR A 228 -3.76 16.56 4.15
C TYR A 228 -4.87 17.23 4.94
N ILE A 229 -6.11 16.79 4.73
CA ILE A 229 -7.30 17.26 5.45
C ILE A 229 -7.82 16.10 6.29
N LEU A 230 -7.78 16.25 7.61
CA LEU A 230 -8.20 15.23 8.56
C LEU A 230 -8.98 15.85 9.72
N PRO A 231 -10.26 15.55 9.92
CA PRO A 231 -11.07 14.67 9.07
C PRO A 231 -11.33 15.29 7.70
N ALA A 232 -11.54 14.44 6.67
CA ALA A 232 -11.95 14.91 5.36
C ALA A 232 -13.33 15.58 5.41
N ASP A 233 -13.49 16.69 4.71
CA ASP A 233 -14.79 17.39 4.60
C ASP A 233 -15.72 16.61 3.67
N LEU A 234 -16.53 15.73 4.24
CA LEU A 234 -17.43 14.79 3.56
C LEU A 234 -18.80 14.76 4.24
N ALA A 235 -19.84 14.51 3.44
CA ALA A 235 -21.13 14.12 4.00
C ALA A 235 -20.99 12.86 4.88
N ASP A 236 -21.71 12.78 5.99
CA ASP A 236 -21.60 11.68 6.95
C ASP A 236 -21.87 10.30 6.31
N SER A 237 -22.79 10.23 5.35
CA SER A 237 -23.09 9.01 4.59
C SER A 237 -21.89 8.51 3.76
N VAL A 238 -21.16 9.42 3.12
CA VAL A 238 -19.96 9.10 2.32
C VAL A 238 -18.82 8.68 3.22
N ARG A 239 -18.63 9.38 4.35
CA ARG A 239 -17.63 9.04 5.35
C ARG A 239 -17.87 7.63 5.90
N ALA A 240 -19.09 7.34 6.34
CA ALA A 240 -19.47 6.03 6.85
C ALA A 240 -19.30 4.92 5.80
N GLN A 241 -19.64 5.19 4.54
CA GLN A 241 -19.43 4.26 3.44
C GLN A 241 -17.94 3.91 3.26
N ILE A 242 -17.05 4.91 3.26
CA ILE A 242 -15.59 4.68 3.12
C ILE A 242 -15.05 3.84 4.29
N GLN A 243 -15.46 4.17 5.50
CA GLN A 243 -15.06 3.44 6.70
C GLN A 243 -15.54 1.98 6.66
N GLU A 244 -16.78 1.74 6.26
CA GLU A 244 -17.34 0.40 6.09
C GLU A 244 -16.61 -0.40 5.00
N ILE A 245 -16.34 0.22 3.84
CA ILE A 245 -15.59 -0.41 2.74
C ILE A 245 -14.18 -0.78 3.21
N SER A 246 -13.50 0.08 3.99
CA SER A 246 -12.17 -0.18 4.53
C SER A 246 -12.15 -1.41 5.43
N LEU A 247 -13.10 -1.53 6.36
CA LEU A 247 -13.25 -2.71 7.22
C LEU A 247 -13.55 -3.98 6.42
N LYS A 248 -14.47 -3.90 5.45
CA LYS A 248 -14.82 -5.03 4.58
C LYS A 248 -13.65 -5.48 3.71
N ALA A 249 -12.89 -4.54 3.14
CA ALA A 249 -11.71 -4.84 2.33
C ALA A 249 -10.62 -5.52 3.16
N HIS A 250 -10.37 -5.01 4.38
CA HIS A 250 -9.45 -5.60 5.36
C HIS A 250 -9.84 -7.05 5.67
N ALA A 251 -11.09 -7.29 6.00
CA ALA A 251 -11.61 -8.62 6.32
C ALA A 251 -11.61 -9.56 5.09
N ALA A 252 -12.00 -9.08 3.91
CA ALA A 252 -12.09 -9.88 2.69
C ALA A 252 -10.74 -10.42 2.22
N LEU A 253 -9.65 -9.68 2.42
CA LEU A 253 -8.29 -10.14 2.14
C LEU A 253 -7.70 -10.99 3.28
N GLY A 254 -8.38 -11.11 4.43
CA GLY A 254 -7.84 -11.77 5.61
C GLY A 254 -6.68 -11.01 6.25
N CYS A 255 -6.71 -9.69 6.17
CA CYS A 255 -5.69 -8.84 6.76
C CYS A 255 -5.78 -8.81 8.29
N ARG A 256 -4.69 -8.39 8.92
CA ARG A 256 -4.56 -8.13 10.35
C ARG A 256 -3.63 -6.95 10.62
N GLY A 257 -3.46 -6.61 11.89
CA GLY A 257 -2.61 -5.48 12.28
C GLY A 257 -3.19 -4.19 11.78
N ILE A 258 -2.44 -3.46 10.97
CA ILE A 258 -2.87 -2.21 10.36
C ILE A 258 -2.89 -2.31 8.85
N THR A 259 -3.92 -1.74 8.22
CA THR A 259 -4.01 -1.57 6.77
C THR A 259 -4.46 -0.16 6.44
N ARG A 260 -4.26 0.26 5.18
CA ARG A 260 -4.77 1.53 4.66
C ARG A 260 -5.43 1.29 3.30
N ALA A 261 -6.73 1.57 3.23
CA ALA A 261 -7.48 1.55 2.00
C ALA A 261 -7.43 2.92 1.32
N ASP A 262 -7.13 2.94 0.02
CA ASP A 262 -7.04 4.16 -0.79
C ASP A 262 -8.21 4.21 -1.77
N PHE A 263 -8.82 5.40 -1.94
CA PHE A 263 -10.07 5.60 -2.66
C PHE A 263 -10.01 6.77 -3.63
N ARG A 264 -10.84 6.70 -4.67
CA ARG A 264 -11.29 7.88 -5.40
C ARG A 264 -12.77 8.11 -5.10
N TYR A 265 -13.15 9.37 -4.96
CA TYR A 265 -14.54 9.77 -4.74
C TYR A 265 -14.96 10.82 -5.79
N ASP A 266 -15.84 10.38 -6.67
CA ASP A 266 -16.45 11.19 -7.72
C ASP A 266 -17.92 11.45 -7.35
N ALA A 267 -18.19 12.63 -6.80
CA ALA A 267 -19.52 12.99 -6.28
C ALA A 267 -20.59 13.07 -7.37
N ASP A 268 -20.20 13.44 -8.59
CA ASP A 268 -21.10 13.67 -9.72
C ASP A 268 -21.19 12.45 -10.66
N GLY A 269 -20.44 11.38 -10.39
CA GLY A 269 -20.35 10.21 -11.26
C GLY A 269 -20.40 8.88 -10.53
N GLN A 270 -19.25 8.22 -10.37
CA GLN A 270 -19.16 6.84 -9.88
C GLN A 270 -19.25 6.69 -8.35
N GLY A 271 -19.29 7.78 -7.59
CA GLY A 271 -19.29 7.75 -6.13
C GLY A 271 -17.93 7.30 -5.57
N VAL A 272 -17.98 6.53 -4.48
CA VAL A 272 -16.79 5.99 -3.81
C VAL A 272 -16.30 4.73 -4.52
N VAL A 273 -15.02 4.68 -4.88
CA VAL A 273 -14.37 3.52 -5.51
C VAL A 273 -13.08 3.19 -4.78
N ILE A 274 -12.92 1.93 -4.32
CA ILE A 274 -11.67 1.47 -3.71
C ILE A 274 -10.64 1.18 -4.81
N LEU A 275 -9.43 1.72 -4.65
CA LEU A 275 -8.31 1.52 -5.56
C LEU A 275 -7.44 0.34 -5.17
N GLU A 276 -7.02 0.31 -3.90
CA GLU A 276 -6.11 -0.69 -3.33
C GLU A 276 -6.20 -0.73 -1.80
N LEU A 277 -5.64 -1.77 -1.20
CA LEU A 277 -5.43 -1.90 0.24
C LEU A 277 -3.95 -2.16 0.51
N ASN A 278 -3.32 -1.29 1.30
CA ASN A 278 -1.92 -1.41 1.70
C ASN A 278 -1.84 -2.18 3.01
N THR A 279 -1.15 -3.33 3.01
CA THR A 279 -0.96 -4.17 4.20
C THR A 279 0.22 -3.75 5.06
N GLN A 280 1.08 -2.90 4.52
CA GLN A 280 2.29 -2.37 5.17
C GLN A 280 2.38 -0.86 4.96
N PRO A 281 1.41 -0.07 5.48
CA PRO A 281 1.40 1.36 5.23
C PRO A 281 2.63 2.03 5.85
N GLY A 282 3.07 3.16 5.24
CA GLY A 282 4.22 3.91 5.71
C GLY A 282 4.13 4.30 7.19
N MET A 283 5.22 4.09 7.91
CA MET A 283 5.33 4.29 9.36
C MET A 283 6.36 5.35 9.75
N THR A 284 6.64 6.32 8.85
CA THR A 284 7.35 7.53 9.30
C THR A 284 6.43 8.38 10.18
N PRO A 285 6.94 9.20 11.11
CA PRO A 285 6.09 10.07 11.94
C PRO A 285 5.16 10.98 11.13
N ASN A 286 5.53 11.29 9.89
CA ASN A 286 4.74 12.13 8.98
C ASN A 286 3.83 11.36 8.04
N SER A 287 3.82 10.03 8.08
CA SER A 287 2.99 9.18 7.25
C SER A 287 1.50 9.30 7.60
N LEU A 288 0.63 8.91 6.67
CA LEU A 288 -0.83 9.09 6.79
C LEU A 288 -1.41 8.32 7.98
N VAL A 289 -0.98 7.08 8.20
CA VAL A 289 -1.48 6.23 9.29
C VAL A 289 -1.11 6.79 10.67
N PRO A 290 0.15 7.16 10.97
CA PRO A 290 0.47 7.87 12.21
C PRO A 290 -0.35 9.13 12.44
N LYS A 291 -0.62 9.93 11.40
CA LYS A 291 -1.48 11.14 11.51
C LYS A 291 -2.92 10.78 11.88
N MET A 292 -3.48 9.73 11.26
CA MET A 292 -4.83 9.26 11.61
C MET A 292 -4.90 8.74 13.04
N ALA A 293 -3.87 8.01 13.49
CA ALA A 293 -3.76 7.51 14.87
C ALA A 293 -3.67 8.67 15.88
N GLU A 294 -2.82 9.66 15.61
CA GLU A 294 -2.68 10.87 16.44
C GLU A 294 -3.99 11.65 16.54
N HIS A 295 -4.70 11.82 15.42
CA HIS A 295 -6.04 12.44 15.41
C HIS A 295 -7.05 11.66 16.27
N ALA A 296 -6.94 10.34 16.32
CA ALA A 296 -7.76 9.48 17.17
C ALA A 296 -7.29 9.42 18.65
N GLY A 297 -6.28 10.22 19.03
CA GLY A 297 -5.74 10.26 20.38
C GLY A 297 -4.70 9.19 20.71
N MET A 298 -4.23 8.43 19.71
CA MET A 298 -3.19 7.39 19.85
C MET A 298 -1.85 7.97 19.41
N SER A 299 -0.90 8.11 20.33
CA SER A 299 0.45 8.57 20.01
C SER A 299 1.18 7.59 19.07
N TYR A 300 2.19 8.08 18.35
CA TYR A 300 3.06 7.25 17.51
C TYR A 300 3.64 6.04 18.26
N GLY A 301 4.08 6.27 19.51
CA GLY A 301 4.61 5.21 20.34
C GLY A 301 3.58 4.12 20.68
N GLU A 302 2.35 4.52 21.00
CA GLU A 302 1.25 3.57 21.28
C GLU A 302 0.87 2.78 20.04
N LEU A 303 0.84 3.41 18.86
CA LEU A 303 0.60 2.71 17.60
C LEU A 303 1.66 1.64 17.32
N VAL A 304 2.95 2.00 17.46
CA VAL A 304 4.05 1.05 17.22
C VAL A 304 4.05 -0.07 18.25
N GLU A 305 3.79 0.21 19.53
CA GLU A 305 3.67 -0.80 20.58
C GLU A 305 2.47 -1.73 20.36
N TRP A 306 1.32 -1.19 19.95
CA TRP A 306 0.14 -1.99 19.64
C TRP A 306 0.44 -3.02 18.53
N LEU A 307 1.18 -2.63 17.49
CA LEU A 307 1.58 -3.54 16.42
C LEU A 307 2.48 -4.66 16.92
N VAL A 308 3.38 -4.39 17.87
CA VAL A 308 4.22 -5.40 18.50
C VAL A 308 3.39 -6.35 19.36
N GLU A 309 2.39 -5.83 20.08
CA GLU A 309 1.50 -6.65 20.91
C GLU A 309 0.58 -7.55 20.10
N ASP A 310 0.14 -7.08 18.90
CA ASP A 310 -0.65 -7.84 17.94
C ASP A 310 0.16 -8.92 17.19
N ALA A 311 1.49 -8.88 17.24
CA ALA A 311 2.37 -9.75 16.47
C ALA A 311 2.16 -11.24 16.81
N SER A 312 2.04 -12.08 15.77
CA SER A 312 1.93 -13.54 15.92
C SER A 312 2.31 -14.26 14.63
N CYS A 313 2.42 -15.59 14.68
CA CYS A 313 2.47 -16.48 13.53
C CYS A 313 1.10 -17.08 13.22
N LEU A 314 1.02 -17.89 12.17
CA LEU A 314 -0.18 -18.64 11.74
C LEU A 314 -1.38 -17.73 11.40
N ARG A 315 -1.15 -16.85 10.43
CA ARG A 315 -2.13 -15.84 10.05
C ARG A 315 -2.43 -15.81 8.56
#